data_0574616de6b4be1eea9fd9c0029b95f0
#
_entry.id   0574616de6b4be1eea9fd9c0029b95f0
#
_cell.length_a   1.000
_cell.length_b   1.000
_cell.length_c   1.000
_cell.angle_alpha   90.00
_cell.angle_beta   90.00
_cell.angle_gamma   90.00
#
_symmetry.space_group_name_H-M   'P 1'
#
loop_
_entity.id
_entity.type
_entity.pdbx_description
1 polymer ?
#
loop_
_entity_poly.entity_id
_entity_poly.type
_entity_poly.pdbx_seq_one_letter_code
_entity_poly.pdbx_strand_id
1 'polypeptide(L)'
;MAKTTIAKLFWGSLIALGGALILLAVAGGLALANGSLVRDGPDVTGIRENAFGWVMLGLAAVAALVMITAAVTQFIAWVGAVINTAGLKDKTWFIILLVTGLLSFGFIAMIIYLVAGPEDPPPVTAVPAAREASGPDLSSRSA
;
A
#
# COMPACT_ATOMS: atom_id res chain seq x y z
N MET A 1 10.18 8.16 -2.89
CA MET A 1 10.23 6.91 -2.08
C MET A 1 10.87 5.83 -2.93
N ALA A 2 11.72 4.96 -2.36
CA ALA A 2 12.28 3.83 -3.09
C ALA A 2 11.18 2.80 -3.41
N LYS A 3 11.21 2.21 -4.61
CA LYS A 3 10.25 1.18 -5.07
C LYS A 3 10.16 0.01 -4.08
N THR A 4 11.28 -0.36 -3.47
CA THR A 4 11.34 -1.42 -2.45
C THR A 4 10.55 -1.09 -1.18
N THR A 5 10.53 0.17 -0.76
CA THR A 5 9.74 0.62 0.40
C THR A 5 8.25 0.58 0.10
N ILE A 6 7.86 1.05 -1.10
CA ILE A 6 6.48 1.00 -1.58
C ILE A 6 6.00 -0.46 -1.64
N ALA A 7 6.82 -1.37 -2.18
CA ALA A 7 6.53 -2.80 -2.26
C ALA A 7 6.31 -3.42 -0.87
N LYS A 8 7.19 -3.14 0.10
CA LYS A 8 7.07 -3.65 1.48
C LYS A 8 5.79 -3.17 2.17
N LEU A 9 5.47 -1.88 2.03
CA LEU A 9 4.24 -1.30 2.59
C LEU A 9 3.00 -1.95 1.96
N PHE A 10 2.99 -2.10 0.63
CA PHE A 10 1.88 -2.69 -0.09
C PHE A 10 1.65 -4.16 0.31
N TRP A 11 2.67 -5.00 0.25
CA TRP A 11 2.56 -6.42 0.62
C TRP A 11 2.24 -6.61 2.10
N GLY A 12 2.85 -5.81 2.97
CA GLY A 12 2.57 -5.83 4.41
C GLY A 12 1.11 -5.48 4.71
N SER A 13 0.57 -4.41 4.09
CA SER A 13 -0.83 -4.02 4.26
C SER A 13 -1.79 -5.05 3.69
N LEU A 14 -1.44 -5.71 2.59
CA LEU A 14 -2.25 -6.76 1.97
C LEU A 14 -2.36 -8.01 2.87
N ILE A 15 -1.25 -8.45 3.44
CA ILE A 15 -1.22 -9.57 4.39
C ILE A 15 -2.03 -9.22 5.65
N ALA A 16 -1.87 -8.01 6.18
CA ALA A 16 -2.62 -7.54 7.34
C ALA A 16 -4.13 -7.48 7.05
N LEU A 17 -4.52 -7.00 5.87
CA LEU A 17 -5.92 -6.95 5.43
C LEU A 17 -6.52 -8.35 5.31
N GLY A 18 -5.80 -9.29 4.67
CA GLY A 18 -6.22 -10.69 4.55
C GLY A 18 -6.38 -11.36 5.92
N GLY A 19 -5.42 -11.17 6.82
CA GLY A 19 -5.49 -11.68 8.19
C GLY A 19 -6.67 -11.11 8.98
N ALA A 20 -6.93 -9.81 8.85
CA ALA A 20 -8.06 -9.16 9.52
C ALA A 20 -9.41 -9.63 8.97
N LEU A 21 -9.53 -9.87 7.66
CA LEU A 21 -10.73 -10.45 7.06
C LEU A 21 -11.01 -11.87 7.56
N ILE A 22 -9.96 -12.71 7.65
CA ILE A 22 -10.07 -14.05 8.21
C ILE A 22 -10.51 -13.98 9.67
N LEU A 23 -9.87 -13.11 10.47
CA LEU A 23 -10.22 -12.92 11.88
C LEU A 23 -11.69 -12.49 12.03
N LEU A 24 -12.14 -11.55 11.21
CA LEU A 24 -13.52 -11.07 11.22
C LEU A 24 -14.51 -12.18 10.83
N ALA A 25 -14.19 -12.96 9.80
CA ALA A 25 -15.01 -14.09 9.36
C ALA A 25 -15.11 -15.18 10.44
N VAL A 26 -13.99 -15.51 11.12
CA VAL A 26 -13.95 -16.48 12.20
C VAL A 26 -14.75 -15.97 13.40
N ALA A 27 -14.51 -14.73 13.85
CA ALA A 27 -15.23 -14.12 14.97
C ALA A 27 -16.73 -14.03 14.70
N GLY A 28 -17.11 -13.58 13.51
CA GLY A 28 -18.52 -13.52 13.09
C GLY A 28 -19.17 -14.89 12.98
N GLY A 29 -18.46 -15.86 12.39
CA GLY A 29 -18.93 -17.24 12.26
C GLY A 29 -19.14 -17.92 13.62
N LEU A 30 -18.20 -17.75 14.55
CA LEU A 30 -18.31 -18.28 15.92
C LEU A 30 -19.44 -17.60 16.70
N ALA A 31 -19.59 -16.28 16.55
CA ALA A 31 -20.68 -15.54 17.20
C ALA A 31 -22.05 -16.00 16.68
N LEU A 32 -22.17 -16.30 15.40
CA LEU A 32 -23.38 -16.90 14.80
C LEU A 32 -23.63 -18.31 15.32
N ALA A 33 -22.62 -19.18 15.32
CA ALA A 33 -22.72 -20.57 15.73
C ALA A 33 -23.13 -20.73 17.20
N ASN A 34 -22.63 -19.84 18.07
CA ASN A 34 -22.93 -19.85 19.51
C ASN A 34 -24.19 -19.04 19.87
N GLY A 35 -24.94 -18.51 18.89
CA GLY A 35 -26.15 -17.73 19.16
C GLY A 35 -25.90 -16.47 19.98
N SER A 36 -24.69 -15.90 19.88
CA SER A 36 -24.33 -14.66 20.57
C SER A 36 -24.88 -13.40 19.89
N LEU A 37 -25.39 -13.55 18.67
CA LEU A 37 -26.05 -12.47 17.95
C LEU A 37 -27.57 -12.57 18.14
N VAL A 38 -28.17 -11.48 18.57
CA VAL A 38 -29.63 -11.32 18.63
C VAL A 38 -30.10 -10.94 17.24
N ARG A 39 -31.03 -11.75 16.69
CA ARG A 39 -31.59 -11.54 15.35
C ARG A 39 -33.07 -11.25 15.43
N ASP A 40 -33.51 -10.33 14.60
CA ASP A 40 -34.90 -10.10 14.29
C ASP A 40 -35.11 -10.30 12.78
N GLY A 41 -35.53 -11.51 12.39
CA GLY A 41 -35.55 -11.96 11.00
C GLY A 41 -34.14 -12.05 10.39
N PRO A 42 -33.87 -11.40 9.23
CA PRO A 42 -32.55 -11.39 8.58
C PRO A 42 -31.55 -10.45 9.27
N ASP A 43 -32.01 -9.50 10.11
CA ASP A 43 -31.19 -8.45 10.68
C ASP A 43 -30.58 -8.85 12.02
N VAL A 44 -29.35 -8.40 12.26
CA VAL A 44 -28.66 -8.51 13.55
C VAL A 44 -28.97 -7.24 14.33
N THR A 45 -29.77 -7.35 15.37
CA THR A 45 -30.24 -6.22 16.18
C THR A 45 -29.40 -5.96 17.44
N GLY A 46 -28.55 -6.93 17.81
CA GLY A 46 -27.71 -6.77 18.99
C GLY A 46 -26.81 -7.97 19.27
N ILE A 47 -26.10 -7.86 20.38
CA ILE A 47 -25.23 -8.91 20.91
C ILE A 47 -25.78 -9.34 22.26
N ARG A 48 -25.85 -10.66 22.49
CA ARG A 48 -26.24 -11.19 23.77
C ARG A 48 -25.19 -10.81 24.83
N GLU A 49 -25.62 -10.27 25.94
CA GLU A 49 -24.75 -9.83 27.05
C GLU A 49 -24.16 -11.04 27.81
N ASN A 50 -23.26 -11.76 27.17
CA ASN A 50 -22.47 -12.82 27.75
C ASN A 50 -20.97 -12.59 27.49
N ALA A 51 -20.12 -13.22 28.31
CA ALA A 51 -18.66 -13.05 28.17
C ALA A 51 -18.15 -13.41 26.77
N PHE A 52 -18.74 -14.42 26.12
CA PHE A 52 -18.36 -14.85 24.79
C PHE A 52 -18.72 -13.78 23.73
N GLY A 53 -19.91 -13.17 23.83
CA GLY A 53 -20.33 -12.09 22.92
C GLY A 53 -19.40 -10.88 23.01
N TRP A 54 -19.00 -10.49 24.21
CA TRP A 54 -18.05 -9.40 24.42
C TRP A 54 -16.65 -9.69 23.85
N VAL A 55 -16.17 -10.93 24.01
CA VAL A 55 -14.88 -11.35 23.39
C VAL A 55 -14.97 -11.29 21.87
N MET A 56 -16.04 -11.78 21.26
CA MET A 56 -16.23 -11.73 19.80
C MET A 56 -16.35 -10.30 19.28
N LEU A 57 -17.04 -9.43 20.02
CA LEU A 57 -17.10 -7.99 19.70
C LEU A 57 -15.71 -7.34 19.77
N GLY A 58 -14.93 -7.65 20.80
CA GLY A 58 -13.56 -7.18 20.95
C GLY A 58 -12.67 -7.60 19.77
N LEU A 59 -12.74 -8.88 19.37
CA LEU A 59 -12.02 -9.39 18.20
C LEU A 59 -12.45 -8.70 16.91
N ALA A 60 -13.75 -8.48 16.71
CA ALA A 60 -14.26 -7.76 15.56
C ALA A 60 -13.78 -6.31 15.53
N ALA A 61 -13.75 -5.63 16.68
CA ALA A 61 -13.23 -4.28 16.80
C ALA A 61 -11.73 -4.21 16.46
N VAL A 62 -10.93 -5.16 16.97
CA VAL A 62 -9.49 -5.26 16.63
C VAL A 62 -9.32 -5.50 15.13
N ALA A 63 -10.08 -6.43 14.53
CA ALA A 63 -10.03 -6.69 13.10
C ALA A 63 -10.38 -5.43 12.29
N ALA A 64 -11.40 -4.68 12.68
CA ALA A 64 -11.79 -3.43 12.05
C ALA A 64 -10.67 -2.37 12.11
N LEU A 65 -10.01 -2.21 13.26
CA LEU A 65 -8.88 -1.30 13.41
C LEU A 65 -7.70 -1.69 12.52
N VAL A 66 -7.39 -2.99 12.43
CA VAL A 66 -6.34 -3.49 11.53
C VAL A 66 -6.71 -3.23 10.08
N MET A 67 -7.97 -3.43 9.68
CA MET A 67 -8.44 -3.14 8.32
C MET A 67 -8.30 -1.66 7.97
N ILE A 68 -8.69 -0.76 8.87
CA ILE A 68 -8.56 0.70 8.67
C ILE A 68 -7.08 1.06 8.53
N THR A 69 -6.23 0.55 9.40
CA THR A 69 -4.77 0.81 9.35
C THR A 69 -4.16 0.28 8.05
N ALA A 70 -4.54 -0.92 7.63
CA ALA A 70 -4.09 -1.51 6.37
C ALA A 70 -4.56 -0.68 5.16
N ALA A 71 -5.81 -0.20 5.15
CA ALA A 71 -6.35 0.64 4.09
C ALA A 71 -5.61 1.98 3.99
N VAL A 72 -5.32 2.64 5.12
CA VAL A 72 -4.53 3.88 5.15
C VAL A 72 -3.12 3.62 4.64
N THR A 73 -2.47 2.53 5.07
CA THR A 73 -1.12 2.17 4.61
C THR A 73 -1.10 1.91 3.11
N GLN A 74 -2.12 1.24 2.58
CA GLN A 74 -2.26 0.98 1.15
C GLN A 74 -2.47 2.27 0.35
N PHE A 75 -3.27 3.19 0.88
CA PHE A 75 -3.45 4.51 0.28
C PHE A 75 -2.14 5.31 0.23
N ILE A 76 -1.36 5.31 1.31
CA ILE A 76 -0.04 5.95 1.35
C ILE A 76 0.92 5.32 0.33
N ALA A 77 0.93 4.00 0.20
CA ALA A 77 1.74 3.29 -0.79
C ALA A 77 1.35 3.67 -2.22
N TRP A 78 0.04 3.77 -2.50
CA TRP A 78 -0.48 4.21 -3.79
C TRP A 78 -0.09 5.66 -4.12
N VAL A 79 -0.29 6.60 -3.18
CA VAL A 79 0.13 7.99 -3.35
C VAL A 79 1.64 8.07 -3.59
N GLY A 80 2.43 7.30 -2.84
CA GLY A 80 3.89 7.21 -3.04
C GLY A 80 4.27 6.74 -4.44
N ALA A 81 3.56 5.74 -4.99
CA ALA A 81 3.77 5.26 -6.35
C ALA A 81 3.39 6.32 -7.40
N VAL A 82 2.25 7.01 -7.22
CA VAL A 82 1.81 8.10 -8.10
C VAL A 82 2.83 9.24 -8.13
N ILE A 83 3.32 9.67 -6.97
CA ILE A 83 4.34 10.73 -6.88
C ILE A 83 5.65 10.28 -7.54
N ASN A 84 6.07 9.04 -7.31
CA ASN A 84 7.30 8.51 -7.89
C ASN A 84 7.22 8.46 -9.43
N THR A 85 6.06 8.11 -9.99
CA THR A 85 5.86 8.05 -11.44
C THR A 85 5.62 9.41 -12.08
N ALA A 86 5.17 10.42 -11.33
CA ALA A 86 4.96 11.78 -11.82
C ALA A 86 6.26 12.46 -12.30
N GLY A 87 7.41 12.09 -11.68
CA GLY A 87 8.74 12.61 -12.04
C GLY A 87 9.38 11.95 -13.27
N LEU A 88 8.80 10.90 -13.82
CA LEU A 88 9.33 10.19 -14.99
C LEU A 88 9.03 10.95 -16.29
N LYS A 89 9.94 10.83 -17.27
CA LYS A 89 9.75 11.40 -18.63
C LYS A 89 8.55 10.76 -19.33
N ASP A 90 8.34 9.47 -19.14
CA ASP A 90 7.17 8.74 -19.62
C ASP A 90 6.07 8.76 -18.55
N LYS A 91 4.98 9.48 -18.87
CA LYS A 91 3.83 9.66 -17.98
C LYS A 91 2.80 8.54 -18.09
N THR A 92 3.04 7.52 -18.89
CA THR A 92 2.10 6.41 -19.10
C THR A 92 1.77 5.71 -17.77
N TRP A 93 2.78 5.41 -16.97
CA TRP A 93 2.60 4.79 -15.66
C TRP A 93 1.86 5.68 -14.65
N PHE A 94 2.12 6.99 -14.70
CA PHE A 94 1.40 7.96 -13.87
C PHE A 94 -0.10 7.96 -14.19
N ILE A 95 -0.46 8.01 -15.49
CA ILE A 95 -1.85 8.02 -15.93
C ILE A 95 -2.54 6.70 -15.58
N ILE A 96 -1.89 5.55 -15.81
CA ILE A 96 -2.42 4.23 -15.47
C ILE A 96 -2.72 4.15 -13.96
N LEU A 97 -1.77 4.48 -13.10
CA LEU A 97 -1.94 4.44 -11.66
C LEU A 97 -3.02 5.41 -11.17
N LEU A 98 -3.07 6.62 -11.74
CA LEU A 98 -4.04 7.64 -11.36
C LEU A 98 -5.46 7.23 -11.76
N VAL A 99 -5.67 6.84 -13.02
CA VAL A 99 -7.00 6.46 -13.54
C VAL A 99 -7.49 5.19 -12.86
N THR A 100 -6.63 4.17 -12.77
CA THR A 100 -7.02 2.89 -12.16
C THR A 100 -7.24 3.03 -10.65
N GLY A 101 -6.48 3.90 -9.98
CA GLY A 101 -6.69 4.21 -8.56
C GLY A 101 -8.03 4.93 -8.32
N LEU A 102 -8.37 5.88 -9.18
CA LEU A 102 -9.64 6.63 -9.09
C LEU A 102 -10.87 5.74 -9.37
N LEU A 103 -10.73 4.72 -10.23
CA LEU A 103 -11.78 3.73 -10.53
C LEU A 103 -11.88 2.60 -9.50
N SER A 104 -11.26 2.72 -8.32
CA SER A 104 -11.19 1.68 -7.27
C SER A 104 -10.44 0.39 -7.67
N PHE A 105 -9.79 0.36 -8.84
CA PHE A 105 -8.93 -0.74 -9.30
C PHE A 105 -7.43 -0.50 -8.96
N GLY A 106 -7.12 0.46 -8.09
CA GLY A 106 -5.77 0.84 -7.70
C GLY A 106 -4.92 -0.34 -7.17
N PHE A 107 -5.57 -1.33 -6.58
CA PHE A 107 -4.96 -2.58 -6.15
C PHE A 107 -4.31 -3.35 -7.33
N ILE A 108 -5.03 -3.52 -8.44
CA ILE A 108 -4.54 -4.24 -9.63
C ILE A 108 -3.42 -3.44 -10.29
N ALA A 109 -3.60 -2.12 -10.45
CA ALA A 109 -2.58 -1.24 -11.00
C ALA A 109 -1.30 -1.27 -10.17
N MET A 110 -1.42 -1.36 -8.83
CA MET A 110 -0.28 -1.43 -7.93
C MET A 110 0.51 -2.74 -8.09
N ILE A 111 -0.18 -3.88 -8.25
CA ILE A 111 0.48 -5.15 -8.54
C ILE A 111 1.24 -5.07 -9.87
N ILE A 112 0.60 -4.56 -10.92
CA ILE A 112 1.22 -4.41 -12.24
C ILE A 112 2.42 -3.47 -12.16
N TYR A 113 2.31 -2.36 -11.44
CA TYR A 113 3.41 -1.42 -11.24
C TYR A 113 4.60 -2.07 -10.50
N LEU A 114 4.35 -2.87 -9.47
CA LEU A 114 5.41 -3.55 -8.72
C LEU A 114 6.14 -4.61 -9.56
N VAL A 115 5.42 -5.29 -10.45
CA VAL A 115 5.97 -6.36 -11.30
C VAL A 115 6.65 -5.80 -12.55
N ALA A 116 6.00 -4.88 -13.26
CA ALA A 116 6.40 -4.41 -14.59
C ALA A 116 6.74 -2.91 -14.65
N GLY A 117 6.57 -2.17 -13.55
CA GLY A 117 6.86 -0.73 -13.51
C GLY A 117 8.34 -0.40 -13.60
N PRO A 118 8.70 0.84 -14.00
CA PRO A 118 10.06 1.27 -14.16
C PRO A 118 10.85 1.17 -12.85
N GLU A 119 12.11 0.80 -12.97
CA GLU A 119 13.05 0.79 -11.83
C GLU A 119 13.39 2.23 -11.42
N ASP A 120 13.75 2.43 -10.14
CA ASP A 120 14.21 3.72 -9.66
C ASP A 120 15.43 4.15 -10.49
N PRO A 121 15.51 5.42 -10.95
CA PRO A 121 16.72 5.90 -11.60
C PRO A 121 17.89 5.75 -10.62
N PRO A 122 19.10 5.41 -11.12
CA PRO A 122 20.27 5.27 -10.26
C PRO A 122 20.49 6.57 -9.49
N PRO A 123 20.93 6.51 -8.20
CA PRO A 123 21.18 7.70 -7.40
C PRO A 123 22.15 8.61 -8.14
N VAL A 124 21.82 9.91 -8.20
CA VAL A 124 22.56 10.97 -8.92
C VAL A 124 23.99 11.18 -8.39
N THR A 125 24.44 10.41 -7.42
CA THR A 125 25.75 10.51 -6.78
C THR A 125 26.92 9.97 -7.61
N ALA A 126 26.72 9.52 -8.84
CA ALA A 126 27.81 9.13 -9.73
C ALA A 126 27.96 10.09 -10.92
N VAL A 127 28.10 11.39 -10.64
CA VAL A 127 28.85 12.26 -11.57
C VAL A 127 30.31 11.96 -11.28
N PRO A 128 31.04 11.28 -12.18
CA PRO A 128 32.47 11.07 -11.96
C PRO A 128 33.13 12.47 -11.91
N ALA A 129 33.85 12.76 -10.84
CA ALA A 129 34.72 13.92 -10.71
C ALA A 129 35.82 14.02 -11.80
N ALA A 130 35.76 13.11 -12.79
CA ALA A 130 36.67 13.05 -13.93
C ALA A 130 36.39 14.14 -15.02
N ARG A 131 35.34 14.94 -14.90
CA ARG A 131 35.06 15.98 -15.92
C ARG A 131 35.59 17.35 -15.55
N GLU A 132 36.06 17.56 -14.31
CA GLU A 132 36.71 18.81 -13.90
C GLU A 132 38.24 18.82 -14.11
N ALA A 133 38.84 17.65 -14.42
CA ALA A 133 40.29 17.56 -14.63
C ALA A 133 40.74 17.83 -16.08
N SER A 134 39.82 18.01 -17.04
CA SER A 134 40.14 18.45 -18.40
C SER A 134 39.78 19.93 -18.60
N GLY A 135 40.34 20.78 -17.75
CA GLY A 135 40.44 22.20 -18.06
C GLY A 135 41.23 22.38 -19.37
N PRO A 136 40.86 23.30 -20.23
CA PRO A 136 41.59 23.55 -21.46
C PRO A 136 43.05 23.95 -21.08
N ASP A 137 44.02 23.16 -21.56
CA ASP A 137 45.43 23.44 -21.45
C ASP A 137 45.76 24.76 -22.16
N LEU A 138 45.92 25.82 -21.36
CA LEU A 138 46.28 27.16 -21.84
C LEU A 138 47.77 27.31 -22.10
N SER A 139 48.55 26.21 -22.07
CA SER A 139 50.02 26.26 -22.20
C SER A 139 50.49 26.41 -23.68
N SER A 140 49.61 26.38 -24.67
CA SER A 140 50.03 26.47 -26.12
C SER A 140 49.87 27.85 -26.77
N ARG A 141 49.73 28.93 -25.97
CA ARG A 141 49.60 30.31 -26.52
C ARG A 141 50.72 31.23 -26.19
N SER A 142 51.99 30.75 -26.14
CA SER A 142 53.19 31.60 -26.07
C SER A 142 54.27 31.04 -26.97
N ALA A 143 54.14 31.34 -28.29
CA ALA A 143 55.22 31.40 -29.26
C ALA A 143 54.83 32.28 -30.42
#